data_b21f8562da0c91694dfe9bf3fe67b779
#
_entry.id   b21f8562da0c91694dfe9bf3fe67b779
#
_cell.length_a   1.000
_cell.length_b   1.000
_cell.length_c   1.000
_cell.angle_alpha   90.00
_cell.angle_beta   90.00
_cell.angle_gamma   90.00
#
_symmetry.space_group_name_H-M   'P 1'
#
loop_
_entity.id
_entity.type
_entity.pdbx_description
1 polymer ?
#
loop_
_entity_poly.entity_id
_entity_poly.type
_entity_poly.pdbx_seq_one_letter_code
_entity_poly.pdbx_strand_id
1 'polypeptide(L)'
;MIESYPKQESLYLCTVKQNNMNMNYQEKVQALRQRHEALLQRKNQVVEGGNGIYEKYVYPILTAEHTPLEWKYDFNEQDNPFLMQRIMMNAVLNAGAIKLDGRYLLVCRVEGADRKSFFAVAESPNGIDQWRFWEEPITMPDTEDPATNIYDMRVTQHEDGWIYGVFCAERHDDSQPGNLSAATATAGIARTKDLKTWERLPDLKTKSQQRNVVLHPEFVDGKYALYTRPQDGFIDTGSGGGIGWALVDDMTHAEVKEEKIIYERKYHTITEVKNGEGPHPLKTEKGWLHLAHGVRGTADGLRYVLYMYMTSLEDPTKVIAKPGGFFLVPEGNEYIGDVMNVAFANGWIKDEDGKVFIYYASADTRMHVATSTVDRLVDYCMNTPEDGLTTSASVETIKKLVAKNKQQ
;
A
#
# COMPACT_ATOMS: atom_id res chain seq x y z
N MET A 1 32.77 6.13 -3.05
CA MET A 1 32.97 7.52 -3.47
C MET A 1 31.71 8.25 -3.09
N ILE A 2 31.80 9.24 -2.22
CA ILE A 2 30.69 10.09 -1.80
C ILE A 2 30.54 11.13 -2.91
N GLU A 3 29.54 10.99 -3.77
CA GLU A 3 29.22 12.01 -4.74
C GLU A 3 28.66 13.25 -4.02
N SER A 4 29.37 14.35 -4.22
CA SER A 4 29.04 15.66 -3.65
C SER A 4 27.72 16.17 -4.23
N TYR A 5 26.76 16.51 -3.37
CA TYR A 5 25.56 17.26 -3.72
C TYR A 5 25.92 18.52 -4.52
N PRO A 6 25.21 18.83 -5.59
CA PRO A 6 25.54 19.99 -6.42
C PRO A 6 25.34 21.30 -5.63
N LYS A 7 26.37 22.12 -5.59
CA LYS A 7 26.40 23.45 -4.95
C LYS A 7 25.27 24.41 -5.39
N GLN A 8 24.54 24.11 -6.45
CA GLN A 8 23.42 24.89 -6.94
C GLN A 8 22.18 24.85 -6.03
N GLU A 9 21.89 23.73 -5.34
CA GLU A 9 20.74 23.67 -4.41
C GLU A 9 20.99 24.51 -3.15
N SER A 10 22.22 24.58 -2.66
CA SER A 10 22.58 25.38 -1.48
C SER A 10 22.43 26.89 -1.73
N LEU A 11 22.77 27.37 -2.93
CA LEU A 11 22.57 28.78 -3.31
C LEU A 11 21.08 29.12 -3.51
N TYR A 12 20.32 28.19 -4.08
CA TYR A 12 18.87 28.36 -4.28
C TYR A 12 18.13 28.45 -2.94
N LEU A 13 18.46 27.60 -1.98
CA LEU A 13 17.91 27.62 -0.62
C LEU A 13 18.27 28.91 0.15
N CYS A 14 19.48 29.47 -0.05
CA CYS A 14 19.89 30.70 0.59
C CYS A 14 19.17 31.93 0.01
N THR A 15 18.99 31.98 -1.31
CA THR A 15 18.29 33.07 -2.00
C THR A 15 16.78 33.05 -1.71
N VAL A 16 16.17 31.87 -1.62
CA VAL A 16 14.76 31.71 -1.24
C VAL A 16 14.53 32.12 0.22
N LYS A 17 15.46 31.85 1.14
CA LYS A 17 15.35 32.30 2.53
C LYS A 17 15.44 33.82 2.69
N GLN A 18 16.29 34.53 1.93
CA GLN A 18 16.40 35.96 1.98
C GLN A 18 15.18 36.69 1.40
N ASN A 19 14.58 36.18 0.33
CA ASN A 19 13.38 36.78 -0.27
C ASN A 19 12.13 36.67 0.61
N ASN A 20 12.02 35.63 1.44
CA ASN A 20 10.86 35.41 2.31
C ASN A 20 10.79 36.37 3.51
N MET A 21 11.88 37.07 3.89
CA MET A 21 11.89 37.96 5.06
C MET A 21 11.17 39.29 4.82
N ASN A 22 10.94 39.69 3.56
CA ASN A 22 10.30 40.98 3.22
C ASN A 22 8.91 40.84 2.58
N MET A 23 8.37 39.65 2.46
CA MET A 23 7.06 39.42 1.83
C MET A 23 5.93 39.77 2.82
N ASN A 24 4.91 40.48 2.33
CA ASN A 24 3.66 40.62 3.08
C ASN A 24 2.87 39.29 3.13
N TYR A 25 1.80 39.26 3.91
CA TYR A 25 1.04 38.02 4.13
C TYR A 25 0.49 37.41 2.82
N GLN A 26 -0.12 38.25 1.96
CA GLN A 26 -0.71 37.79 0.69
C GLN A 26 0.36 37.27 -0.28
N GLU A 27 1.52 37.87 -0.32
CA GLU A 27 2.67 37.41 -1.11
C GLU A 27 3.15 36.00 -0.60
N LYS A 28 3.17 35.80 0.73
CA LYS A 28 3.51 34.48 1.33
C LYS A 28 2.50 33.42 0.94
N VAL A 29 1.20 33.73 1.02
CA VAL A 29 0.12 32.80 0.61
C VAL A 29 0.25 32.45 -0.88
N GLN A 30 0.48 33.46 -1.73
CA GLN A 30 0.65 33.22 -3.17
C GLN A 30 1.88 32.35 -3.48
N ALA A 31 3.00 32.62 -2.83
CA ALA A 31 4.22 31.81 -2.99
C ALA A 31 4.03 30.36 -2.52
N LEU A 32 3.28 30.15 -1.42
CA LEU A 32 2.92 28.82 -0.93
C LEU A 32 2.06 28.06 -1.97
N ARG A 33 1.02 28.70 -2.50
CA ARG A 33 0.14 28.13 -3.54
C ARG A 33 0.90 27.80 -4.82
N GLN A 34 1.80 28.69 -5.27
CA GLN A 34 2.64 28.45 -6.45
C GLN A 34 3.57 27.25 -6.28
N ARG A 35 4.22 27.12 -5.12
CA ARG A 35 5.08 25.95 -4.82
C ARG A 35 4.29 24.64 -4.77
N HIS A 36 3.12 24.67 -4.15
CA HIS A 36 2.24 23.51 -4.08
C HIS A 36 1.78 23.10 -5.48
N GLU A 37 1.32 24.05 -6.30
CA GLU A 37 0.89 23.76 -7.67
C GLU A 37 2.05 23.22 -8.54
N ALA A 38 3.27 23.77 -8.39
CA ALA A 38 4.45 23.23 -9.08
C ALA A 38 4.76 21.78 -8.68
N LEU A 39 4.56 21.43 -7.40
CA LEU A 39 4.69 20.04 -6.93
C LEU A 39 3.63 19.14 -7.59
N LEU A 40 2.37 19.55 -7.61
CA LEU A 40 1.26 18.79 -8.19
C LEU A 40 1.39 18.59 -9.70
N GLN A 41 2.05 19.50 -10.40
CA GLN A 41 2.28 19.44 -11.85
C GLN A 41 3.58 18.72 -12.24
N ARG A 42 4.41 18.35 -11.27
CA ARG A 42 5.71 17.74 -11.54
C ARG A 42 5.56 16.44 -12.32
N LYS A 43 6.25 16.36 -13.48
CA LYS A 43 6.30 15.15 -14.29
C LYS A 43 7.28 14.15 -13.68
N ASN A 44 6.92 12.89 -13.76
CA ASN A 44 7.76 11.79 -13.30
C ASN A 44 8.53 11.15 -14.48
N GLN A 45 9.67 10.55 -14.18
CA GLN A 45 10.56 9.94 -15.16
C GLN A 45 10.92 8.52 -14.70
N VAL A 46 11.05 7.62 -15.64
CA VAL A 46 11.52 6.26 -15.38
C VAL A 46 12.97 6.30 -14.89
N VAL A 47 13.28 5.51 -13.88
CA VAL A 47 14.64 5.29 -13.40
C VAL A 47 15.38 4.41 -14.40
N GLU A 48 16.55 4.84 -14.87
CA GLU A 48 17.38 4.06 -15.78
C GLU A 48 17.95 2.80 -15.11
N GLY A 49 18.15 1.74 -15.89
CA GLY A 49 18.81 0.52 -15.41
C GLY A 49 17.91 -0.44 -14.62
N GLY A 50 16.63 -0.50 -14.91
CA GLY A 50 15.68 -1.41 -14.28
C GLY A 50 16.00 -2.90 -14.46
N ASN A 51 15.31 -3.76 -13.73
CA ASN A 51 15.54 -5.22 -13.72
C ASN A 51 14.83 -5.99 -14.86
N GLY A 52 14.13 -5.27 -15.74
CA GLY A 52 13.37 -5.86 -16.85
C GLY A 52 11.98 -6.38 -16.45
N ILE A 53 11.70 -6.53 -15.16
CA ILE A 53 10.41 -7.02 -14.65
C ILE A 53 9.43 -5.87 -14.48
N TYR A 54 9.87 -4.77 -13.91
CA TYR A 54 9.11 -3.53 -13.72
C TYR A 54 10.00 -2.30 -13.92
N GLU A 55 9.36 -1.15 -14.09
CA GLU A 55 9.99 0.16 -14.15
C GLU A 55 9.62 0.97 -12.93
N LYS A 56 10.60 1.53 -12.22
CA LYS A 56 10.41 2.50 -11.14
C LYS A 56 10.49 3.93 -11.65
N TYR A 57 9.99 4.87 -10.86
CA TYR A 57 10.00 6.29 -11.18
C TYR A 57 10.79 7.08 -10.14
N VAL A 58 11.38 8.21 -10.59
CA VAL A 58 12.33 9.01 -9.81
C VAL A 58 11.69 9.63 -8.57
N TYR A 59 10.47 10.14 -8.69
CA TYR A 59 9.80 10.85 -7.61
C TYR A 59 8.69 10.02 -6.98
N PRO A 60 8.47 10.14 -5.65
CA PRO A 60 7.24 9.66 -5.05
C PRO A 60 6.05 10.38 -5.70
N ILE A 61 4.96 9.63 -5.88
CA ILE A 61 3.74 10.16 -6.52
C ILE A 61 2.89 10.97 -5.54
N LEU A 62 2.90 10.59 -4.25
CA LEU A 62 2.21 11.30 -3.18
C LEU A 62 3.05 11.30 -1.90
N THR A 63 3.04 12.43 -1.23
CA THR A 63 3.66 12.66 0.09
C THR A 63 2.73 13.57 0.91
N ALA A 64 3.02 13.80 2.18
CA ALA A 64 2.30 14.77 3.00
C ALA A 64 2.23 16.17 2.39
N GLU A 65 3.24 16.55 1.56
CA GLU A 65 3.25 17.84 0.87
C GLU A 65 2.17 17.97 -0.21
N HIS A 66 1.72 16.85 -0.81
CA HIS A 66 0.67 16.84 -1.84
C HIS A 66 -0.74 17.03 -1.28
N THR A 67 -0.93 16.91 0.05
CA THR A 67 -2.25 17.15 0.65
C THR A 67 -2.68 18.61 0.47
N PRO A 68 -3.99 18.88 0.27
CA PRO A 68 -4.49 20.24 0.06
C PRO A 68 -4.00 21.22 1.11
N LEU A 69 -3.67 22.42 0.69
CA LEU A 69 -3.23 23.46 1.61
C LEU A 69 -4.34 23.85 2.59
N GLU A 70 -5.57 23.77 2.14
CA GLU A 70 -6.78 24.06 2.90
C GLU A 70 -6.99 23.08 4.07
N TRP A 71 -6.40 21.89 4.03
CA TRP A 71 -6.42 20.96 5.17
C TRP A 71 -5.42 21.35 6.26
N LYS A 72 -4.40 22.12 5.91
CA LYS A 72 -3.23 22.42 6.76
C LYS A 72 -3.23 23.84 7.32
N TYR A 73 -3.75 24.82 6.54
CA TYR A 73 -3.62 26.24 6.85
C TYR A 73 -4.96 26.93 7.03
N ASP A 74 -5.05 27.77 8.04
CA ASP A 74 -5.99 28.85 8.07
C ASP A 74 -5.39 30.03 7.30
N PHE A 75 -6.07 30.49 6.25
CA PHE A 75 -5.64 31.59 5.41
C PHE A 75 -6.19 32.96 5.86
N ASN A 76 -6.83 33.03 7.02
CA ASN A 76 -7.21 34.30 7.63
C ASN A 76 -5.98 34.92 8.34
N GLU A 77 -5.52 36.06 7.87
CA GLU A 77 -4.34 36.76 8.42
C GLU A 77 -4.52 37.14 9.91
N GLN A 78 -5.75 37.45 10.34
CA GLN A 78 -6.03 37.78 11.74
C GLN A 78 -5.88 36.56 12.67
N ASP A 79 -6.27 35.39 12.21
CA ASP A 79 -6.23 34.15 12.99
C ASP A 79 -4.90 33.40 12.82
N ASN A 80 -4.18 33.64 11.71
CA ASN A 80 -2.91 33.00 11.39
C ASN A 80 -1.86 33.97 10.82
N PRO A 81 -1.46 35.02 11.55
CA PRO A 81 -0.60 36.08 11.04
C PRO A 81 0.80 35.63 10.61
N PHE A 82 1.26 34.48 11.08
CA PHE A 82 2.55 33.89 10.72
C PHE A 82 2.45 32.87 9.59
N LEU A 83 1.24 32.59 9.05
CA LEU A 83 0.98 31.57 8.04
C LEU A 83 1.58 30.19 8.44
N MET A 84 1.25 29.73 9.65
CA MET A 84 1.69 28.43 10.17
C MET A 84 0.68 27.34 9.80
N GLN A 85 1.15 26.11 9.62
CA GLN A 85 0.24 24.97 9.56
C GLN A 85 -0.50 24.83 10.89
N ARG A 86 -1.82 24.74 10.84
CA ARG A 86 -2.68 24.49 12.00
C ARG A 86 -2.90 22.99 12.22
N ILE A 87 -2.92 22.24 11.12
CA ILE A 87 -2.93 20.77 11.14
C ILE A 87 -1.73 20.31 10.33
N MET A 88 -0.86 19.51 10.94
CA MET A 88 0.30 18.94 10.26
C MET A 88 -0.02 17.53 9.78
N MET A 89 0.33 17.24 8.52
CA MET A 89 0.26 15.90 7.94
C MET A 89 1.63 15.24 8.06
N ASN A 90 1.65 14.00 8.56
CA ASN A 90 2.86 13.21 8.72
C ASN A 90 3.19 12.41 7.47
N ALA A 91 2.21 11.64 6.96
CA ALA A 91 2.43 10.68 5.89
C ALA A 91 1.23 10.52 4.95
N VAL A 92 1.52 10.09 3.73
CA VAL A 92 0.54 9.56 2.76
C VAL A 92 1.05 8.20 2.30
N LEU A 93 0.32 7.12 2.60
CA LEU A 93 0.82 5.76 2.43
C LEU A 93 -0.31 4.76 2.15
N ASN A 94 0.07 3.52 1.83
CA ASN A 94 -0.76 2.31 1.80
C ASN A 94 -2.13 2.50 1.13
N ALA A 95 -2.12 3.03 -0.10
CA ALA A 95 -3.34 3.33 -0.83
C ALA A 95 -3.94 2.12 -1.53
N GLY A 96 -5.26 1.92 -1.39
CA GLY A 96 -6.04 1.11 -2.33
C GLY A 96 -6.16 1.84 -3.68
N ALA A 97 -6.29 1.09 -4.78
CA ALA A 97 -6.28 1.67 -6.12
C ALA A 97 -7.43 1.14 -6.97
N ILE A 98 -7.98 2.00 -7.81
CA ILE A 98 -9.05 1.65 -8.75
C ILE A 98 -9.03 2.60 -9.96
N LYS A 99 -9.47 2.14 -11.11
CA LYS A 99 -9.72 2.97 -12.30
C LYS A 99 -11.23 3.13 -12.49
N LEU A 100 -11.73 4.36 -12.42
CA LEU A 100 -13.13 4.69 -12.66
C LEU A 100 -13.23 5.84 -13.66
N ASP A 101 -14.14 5.71 -14.62
CA ASP A 101 -14.41 6.73 -15.64
C ASP A 101 -13.13 7.25 -16.34
N GLY A 102 -12.20 6.32 -16.62
CA GLY A 102 -10.93 6.62 -17.26
C GLY A 102 -9.87 7.30 -16.38
N ARG A 103 -10.18 7.58 -15.10
CA ARG A 103 -9.26 8.19 -14.13
C ARG A 103 -8.62 7.14 -13.23
N TYR A 104 -7.36 7.34 -12.90
CA TYR A 104 -6.63 6.54 -11.92
C TYR A 104 -6.87 7.14 -10.54
N LEU A 105 -7.40 6.36 -9.62
CA LEU A 105 -7.82 6.81 -8.30
C LEU A 105 -7.14 5.98 -7.21
N LEU A 106 -6.65 6.67 -6.19
CA LEU A 106 -6.06 6.08 -5.00
C LEU A 106 -6.87 6.48 -3.78
N VAL A 107 -7.30 5.52 -2.99
CA VAL A 107 -7.85 5.74 -1.65
C VAL A 107 -6.68 5.63 -0.67
N CYS A 108 -6.09 6.78 -0.37
CA CYS A 108 -4.88 6.88 0.44
C CYS A 108 -5.20 6.84 1.93
N ARG A 109 -4.33 6.18 2.71
CA ARG A 109 -4.19 6.48 4.12
C ARG A 109 -3.41 7.78 4.24
N VAL A 110 -4.01 8.76 4.88
CA VAL A 110 -3.33 10.00 5.30
C VAL A 110 -3.22 9.97 6.82
N GLU A 111 -2.02 10.18 7.33
CA GLU A 111 -1.78 10.23 8.77
C GLU A 111 -1.41 11.65 9.20
N GLY A 112 -2.14 12.15 10.22
CA GLY A 112 -1.83 13.42 10.88
C GLY A 112 -0.66 13.28 11.84
N ALA A 113 -0.10 14.42 12.26
CA ALA A 113 0.94 14.46 13.30
C ALA A 113 0.43 13.98 14.68
N ASP A 114 -0.87 13.86 14.86
CA ASP A 114 -1.54 13.30 16.03
C ASP A 114 -1.64 11.76 16.01
N ARG A 115 -1.06 11.11 15.00
CA ARG A 115 -1.09 9.65 14.77
C ARG A 115 -2.50 9.10 14.45
N LYS A 116 -3.44 9.94 14.06
CA LYS A 116 -4.72 9.46 13.54
C LYS A 116 -4.64 9.37 12.03
N SER A 117 -5.09 8.24 11.52
CA SER A 117 -5.22 8.02 10.08
C SER A 117 -6.66 8.24 9.63
N PHE A 118 -6.81 8.72 8.43
CA PHE A 118 -8.08 8.84 7.73
C PHE A 118 -7.87 8.51 6.24
N PHE A 119 -8.95 8.33 5.51
CA PHE A 119 -8.89 8.05 4.09
C PHE A 119 -9.18 9.28 3.25
N ALA A 120 -8.47 9.41 2.13
CA ALA A 120 -8.69 10.47 1.16
C ALA A 120 -8.44 9.98 -0.26
N VAL A 121 -9.21 10.50 -1.22
CA VAL A 121 -9.07 10.13 -2.62
C VAL A 121 -8.11 11.09 -3.31
N ALA A 122 -7.14 10.53 -4.02
CA ALA A 122 -6.30 11.24 -4.97
C ALA A 122 -6.53 10.70 -6.38
N GLU A 123 -6.50 11.56 -7.39
CA GLU A 123 -6.68 11.20 -8.79
C GLU A 123 -5.53 11.64 -9.67
N SER A 124 -5.29 10.89 -10.74
CA SER A 124 -4.31 11.19 -11.79
C SER A 124 -4.88 10.89 -13.18
N PRO A 125 -4.54 11.67 -14.21
CA PRO A 125 -4.95 11.40 -15.58
C PRO A 125 -4.20 10.23 -16.23
N ASN A 126 -3.04 9.82 -15.69
CA ASN A 126 -2.16 8.82 -16.32
C ASN A 126 -1.62 7.75 -15.35
N GLY A 127 -1.97 7.82 -14.05
CA GLY A 127 -1.56 6.87 -13.03
C GLY A 127 -0.09 6.98 -12.58
N ILE A 128 0.70 7.91 -13.13
CA ILE A 128 2.14 8.06 -12.86
C ILE A 128 2.48 9.39 -12.21
N ASP A 129 1.88 10.47 -12.66
CA ASP A 129 2.13 11.81 -12.17
C ASP A 129 0.86 12.67 -12.17
N GLN A 130 0.98 13.95 -11.79
CA GLN A 130 -0.12 14.91 -11.71
C GLN A 130 -1.24 14.48 -10.77
N TRP A 131 -0.88 13.80 -9.70
CA TRP A 131 -1.80 13.39 -8.66
C TRP A 131 -2.33 14.59 -7.88
N ARG A 132 -3.66 14.60 -7.64
CA ARG A 132 -4.34 15.62 -6.84
C ARG A 132 -5.33 14.97 -5.90
N PHE A 133 -5.30 15.33 -4.65
CA PHE A 133 -6.36 14.97 -3.72
C PHE A 133 -7.66 15.68 -4.08
N TRP A 134 -8.78 15.04 -3.82
CA TRP A 134 -10.06 15.70 -3.78
C TRP A 134 -10.07 16.74 -2.66
N GLU A 135 -11.06 17.67 -2.72
CA GLU A 135 -11.12 18.81 -1.82
C GLU A 135 -11.27 18.40 -0.34
N GLU A 136 -12.06 17.36 -0.09
CA GLU A 136 -12.34 16.85 1.25
C GLU A 136 -11.89 15.40 1.42
N PRO A 137 -11.45 14.99 2.63
CA PRO A 137 -11.21 13.60 2.95
C PRO A 137 -12.52 12.82 3.01
N ILE A 138 -12.43 11.49 2.98
CA ILE A 138 -13.59 10.60 3.11
C ILE A 138 -14.14 10.70 4.54
N THR A 139 -15.41 11.08 4.65
CA THR A 139 -16.14 10.90 5.90
C THR A 139 -16.56 9.45 6.02
N MET A 140 -15.83 8.66 6.81
CA MET A 140 -16.18 7.28 7.11
C MET A 140 -17.15 7.26 8.29
N PRO A 141 -18.39 6.75 8.12
CA PRO A 141 -19.32 6.65 9.24
C PRO A 141 -18.78 5.74 10.35
N ASP A 142 -19.09 6.08 11.59
CA ASP A 142 -18.77 5.23 12.73
C ASP A 142 -19.69 4.00 12.81
N THR A 143 -19.23 2.97 13.50
CA THR A 143 -20.03 1.83 13.94
C THR A 143 -20.55 2.05 15.36
N GLU A 144 -21.36 1.12 15.89
CA GLU A 144 -21.77 1.13 17.30
C GLU A 144 -20.58 1.09 18.26
N ASP A 145 -19.47 0.48 17.84
CA ASP A 145 -18.19 0.44 18.54
C ASP A 145 -17.14 1.17 17.69
N PRO A 146 -16.94 2.50 17.88
CA PRO A 146 -16.05 3.30 17.06
C PRO A 146 -14.58 2.86 17.16
N ALA A 147 -13.89 2.79 16.03
CA ALA A 147 -12.46 2.52 16.01
C ALA A 147 -11.66 3.75 16.47
N THR A 148 -10.61 3.53 17.25
CA THR A 148 -9.66 4.59 17.60
C THR A 148 -8.85 5.05 16.38
N ASN A 149 -8.53 4.12 15.49
CA ASN A 149 -7.79 4.39 14.25
C ASN A 149 -8.26 3.46 13.13
N ILE A 150 -8.36 3.99 11.91
CA ILE A 150 -8.67 3.21 10.70
C ILE A 150 -7.57 3.42 9.67
N TYR A 151 -7.10 2.32 9.04
CA TYR A 151 -5.98 2.42 8.13
C TYR A 151 -5.89 1.28 7.11
N ASP A 152 -5.08 1.46 6.07
CA ASP A 152 -4.67 0.45 5.09
C ASP A 152 -5.84 -0.15 4.30
N MET A 153 -6.68 0.69 3.71
CA MET A 153 -7.81 0.23 2.90
C MET A 153 -7.34 -0.45 1.59
N ARG A 154 -7.88 -1.64 1.33
CA ARG A 154 -7.86 -2.31 0.03
C ARG A 154 -9.17 -2.04 -0.66
N VAL A 155 -9.10 -1.59 -1.91
CA VAL A 155 -10.28 -1.28 -2.70
C VAL A 155 -10.48 -2.38 -3.74
N THR A 156 -11.66 -2.98 -3.77
CA THR A 156 -11.99 -4.05 -4.72
C THR A 156 -13.32 -3.73 -5.39
N GLN A 157 -13.31 -3.60 -6.72
CA GLN A 157 -14.54 -3.62 -7.50
C GLN A 157 -14.98 -5.08 -7.63
N HIS A 158 -16.12 -5.41 -7.01
CA HIS A 158 -16.63 -6.76 -6.99
C HIS A 158 -17.69 -6.96 -8.08
N GLU A 159 -17.85 -8.20 -8.55
CA GLU A 159 -18.81 -8.54 -9.63
C GLU A 159 -20.30 -8.30 -9.27
N ASP A 160 -20.65 -8.15 -7.99
CA ASP A 160 -21.97 -7.70 -7.55
C ASP A 160 -22.25 -6.22 -7.86
N GLY A 161 -21.27 -5.54 -8.44
CA GLY A 161 -21.32 -4.15 -8.86
C GLY A 161 -21.07 -3.13 -7.75
N TRP A 162 -20.67 -3.54 -6.54
CA TRP A 162 -20.17 -2.64 -5.50
C TRP A 162 -18.66 -2.49 -5.56
N ILE A 163 -18.17 -1.36 -5.08
CA ILE A 163 -16.78 -1.13 -4.74
C ILE A 163 -16.68 -1.28 -3.22
N TYR A 164 -15.92 -2.26 -2.78
CA TYR A 164 -15.67 -2.50 -1.36
C TYR A 164 -14.32 -1.93 -0.94
N GLY A 165 -14.33 -1.27 0.21
CA GLY A 165 -13.13 -0.94 0.97
C GLY A 165 -13.03 -1.86 2.18
N VAL A 166 -11.96 -2.64 2.27
CA VAL A 166 -11.65 -3.45 3.45
C VAL A 166 -10.39 -2.91 4.09
N PHE A 167 -10.45 -2.59 5.38
CA PHE A 167 -9.40 -1.85 6.08
C PHE A 167 -9.21 -2.34 7.52
N CYS A 168 -8.13 -1.95 8.16
CA CYS A 168 -7.93 -2.21 9.58
C CYS A 168 -8.71 -1.19 10.43
N ALA A 169 -9.52 -1.69 11.35
CA ALA A 169 -10.17 -0.93 12.41
C ALA A 169 -9.54 -1.33 13.75
N GLU A 170 -8.80 -0.41 14.35
CA GLU A 170 -8.02 -0.65 15.56
C GLU A 170 -8.62 0.06 16.77
N ARG A 171 -8.65 -0.65 17.91
CA ARG A 171 -9.14 -0.17 19.21
C ARG A 171 -8.12 -0.48 20.30
N HIS A 172 -8.18 0.24 21.40
CA HIS A 172 -7.43 -0.14 22.60
C HIS A 172 -7.90 -1.52 23.11
N ASP A 173 -6.97 -2.33 23.60
CA ASP A 173 -7.31 -3.59 24.27
C ASP A 173 -7.68 -3.32 25.73
N ASP A 174 -8.96 -3.19 26.02
CA ASP A 174 -9.49 -2.89 27.34
C ASP A 174 -9.26 -4.02 28.38
N SER A 175 -8.84 -5.21 27.91
CA SER A 175 -8.40 -6.28 28.81
C SER A 175 -7.04 -5.96 29.45
N GLN A 176 -6.30 -4.98 28.90
CA GLN A 176 -4.99 -4.52 29.34
C GLN A 176 -4.96 -3.01 29.63
N PRO A 177 -5.79 -2.48 30.54
CA PRO A 177 -6.01 -1.04 30.67
C PRO A 177 -4.75 -0.25 31.06
N GLY A 178 -3.75 -0.89 31.68
CA GLY A 178 -2.46 -0.28 32.03
C GLY A 178 -1.44 -0.28 30.90
N ASN A 179 -1.70 -0.95 29.79
CA ASN A 179 -0.82 -1.03 28.63
C ASN A 179 -1.33 -0.15 27.49
N LEU A 180 -0.88 1.10 27.44
CA LEU A 180 -1.30 2.08 26.43
C LEU A 180 -0.88 1.72 24.97
N SER A 181 -0.11 0.67 24.79
CA SER A 181 0.27 0.14 23.46
C SER A 181 -0.53 -1.12 23.09
N ALA A 182 -1.36 -1.64 23.99
CA ALA A 182 -2.20 -2.78 23.70
C ALA A 182 -3.32 -2.40 22.73
N ALA A 183 -3.42 -3.14 21.64
CA ALA A 183 -4.41 -2.89 20.60
C ALA A 183 -5.02 -4.18 20.10
N THR A 184 -6.32 -4.14 19.84
CA THR A 184 -7.06 -5.15 19.07
C THR A 184 -7.40 -4.60 17.70
N ALA A 185 -7.48 -5.45 16.71
CA ALA A 185 -7.80 -5.06 15.35
C ALA A 185 -8.77 -6.03 14.68
N THR A 186 -9.74 -5.44 14.00
CA THR A 186 -10.71 -6.14 13.16
C THR A 186 -10.58 -5.64 11.72
N ALA A 187 -11.10 -6.40 10.76
CA ALA A 187 -11.26 -5.90 9.40
C ALA A 187 -12.55 -5.08 9.31
N GLY A 188 -12.40 -3.77 9.15
CA GLY A 188 -13.50 -2.87 8.84
C GLY A 188 -13.93 -3.04 7.38
N ILE A 189 -15.24 -2.96 7.11
CA ILE A 189 -15.81 -3.08 5.79
C ILE A 189 -16.65 -1.84 5.47
N ALA A 190 -16.45 -1.28 4.29
CA ALA A 190 -17.33 -0.26 3.74
C ALA A 190 -17.54 -0.50 2.25
N ARG A 191 -18.61 0.05 1.68
CA ARG A 191 -18.87 -0.02 0.23
C ARG A 191 -19.32 1.30 -0.33
N THR A 192 -19.11 1.46 -1.63
CA THR A 192 -19.43 2.69 -2.35
C THR A 192 -19.74 2.40 -3.82
N LYS A 193 -20.28 3.39 -4.54
CA LYS A 193 -20.41 3.38 -6.01
C LYS A 193 -19.54 4.45 -6.68
N ASP A 194 -19.05 5.43 -5.93
CA ASP A 194 -18.46 6.67 -6.46
C ASP A 194 -17.20 7.14 -5.72
N LEU A 195 -16.77 6.42 -4.69
CA LEU A 195 -15.70 6.76 -3.75
C LEU A 195 -15.94 8.04 -2.93
N LYS A 196 -17.10 8.70 -3.09
CA LYS A 196 -17.47 9.90 -2.34
C LYS A 196 -18.35 9.56 -1.15
N THR A 197 -19.38 8.76 -1.43
CA THR A 197 -20.35 8.35 -0.41
C THR A 197 -20.06 6.91 -0.02
N TRP A 198 -19.75 6.70 1.25
CA TRP A 198 -19.43 5.39 1.79
C TRP A 198 -20.50 4.90 2.76
N GLU A 199 -20.95 3.69 2.56
CA GLU A 199 -21.78 2.95 3.49
C GLU A 199 -20.83 2.08 4.36
N ARG A 200 -20.77 2.38 5.65
CA ARG A 200 -20.01 1.60 6.62
C ARG A 200 -20.81 0.38 7.03
N LEU A 201 -20.27 -0.81 6.78
CA LEU A 201 -20.86 -2.08 7.18
C LEU A 201 -20.27 -2.53 8.53
N PRO A 202 -20.91 -3.47 9.24
CA PRO A 202 -20.31 -4.06 10.44
C PRO A 202 -18.93 -4.65 10.17
N ASP A 203 -18.05 -4.61 11.15
CA ASP A 203 -16.73 -5.24 11.07
C ASP A 203 -16.85 -6.75 10.83
N LEU A 204 -15.89 -7.30 10.09
CA LEU A 204 -15.79 -8.73 9.84
C LEU A 204 -15.64 -9.49 11.17
N LYS A 205 -16.56 -10.40 11.44
CA LYS A 205 -16.47 -11.28 12.60
C LYS A 205 -15.50 -12.42 12.33
N THR A 206 -14.49 -12.55 13.19
CA THR A 206 -13.45 -13.59 13.09
C THR A 206 -13.07 -14.09 14.49
N LYS A 207 -12.44 -15.27 14.54
CA LYS A 207 -11.92 -15.83 15.80
C LYS A 207 -10.61 -15.20 16.24
N SER A 208 -9.82 -14.70 15.29
CA SER A 208 -8.51 -14.06 15.51
C SER A 208 -8.54 -12.60 15.07
N GLN A 209 -7.56 -11.82 15.50
CA GLN A 209 -7.38 -10.48 14.97
C GLN A 209 -7.04 -10.51 13.48
N GLN A 210 -7.51 -9.49 12.75
CA GLN A 210 -7.32 -9.36 11.29
C GLN A 210 -6.91 -7.92 10.96
N ARG A 211 -5.74 -7.75 10.32
CA ARG A 211 -5.27 -6.43 9.87
C ARG A 211 -5.14 -6.29 8.36
N ASN A 212 -5.07 -7.40 7.64
CA ASN A 212 -4.83 -7.40 6.20
C ASN A 212 -5.80 -8.34 5.48
N VAL A 213 -7.08 -7.99 5.49
CA VAL A 213 -8.10 -8.72 4.76
C VAL A 213 -8.29 -8.10 3.39
N VAL A 214 -8.42 -8.94 2.38
CA VAL A 214 -8.63 -8.53 0.98
C VAL A 214 -9.82 -9.29 0.41
N LEU A 215 -10.75 -8.59 -0.23
CA LEU A 215 -11.87 -9.21 -0.93
C LEU A 215 -11.41 -9.67 -2.33
N HIS A 216 -11.70 -10.92 -2.67
CA HIS A 216 -11.58 -11.44 -4.02
C HIS A 216 -12.59 -10.72 -4.95
N PRO A 217 -12.26 -10.39 -6.20
CA PRO A 217 -13.15 -9.58 -7.05
C PRO A 217 -14.38 -10.33 -7.58
N GLU A 218 -14.37 -11.66 -7.54
CA GLU A 218 -15.45 -12.51 -8.04
C GLU A 218 -16.00 -13.42 -6.94
N PHE A 219 -17.24 -13.90 -7.07
CA PHE A 219 -17.76 -14.94 -6.21
C PHE A 219 -16.98 -16.25 -6.42
N VAL A 220 -16.80 -16.99 -5.34
CA VAL A 220 -16.28 -18.36 -5.37
C VAL A 220 -17.31 -19.26 -4.71
N ASP A 221 -17.78 -20.29 -5.43
CA ASP A 221 -18.87 -21.15 -4.98
C ASP A 221 -20.15 -20.39 -4.56
N GLY A 222 -20.42 -19.27 -5.24
CA GLY A 222 -21.57 -18.40 -4.97
C GLY A 222 -21.44 -17.56 -3.69
N LYS A 223 -20.26 -17.43 -3.11
CA LYS A 223 -19.95 -16.70 -1.87
C LYS A 223 -18.89 -15.63 -2.10
N TYR A 224 -18.86 -14.63 -1.24
CA TYR A 224 -17.73 -13.70 -1.18
C TYR A 224 -16.50 -14.41 -0.60
N ALA A 225 -15.38 -14.27 -1.27
CA ALA A 225 -14.14 -14.89 -0.86
C ALA A 225 -13.16 -13.85 -0.31
N LEU A 226 -12.53 -14.17 0.81
CA LEU A 226 -11.62 -13.28 1.52
C LEU A 226 -10.24 -13.93 1.65
N TYR A 227 -9.21 -13.17 1.30
CA TYR A 227 -7.86 -13.44 1.75
C TYR A 227 -7.70 -12.81 3.13
N THR A 228 -7.33 -13.61 4.11
CA THR A 228 -7.21 -13.20 5.50
C THR A 228 -5.76 -13.31 5.96
N ARG A 229 -5.45 -12.76 7.12
CA ARG A 229 -4.19 -12.98 7.81
C ARG A 229 -4.46 -13.10 9.31
N PRO A 230 -4.85 -14.28 9.78
CA PRO A 230 -5.09 -14.51 11.21
C PRO A 230 -3.82 -14.28 12.01
N GLN A 231 -3.95 -13.57 13.14
CA GLN A 231 -2.82 -13.28 14.03
C GLN A 231 -3.30 -13.06 15.47
N ASP A 232 -2.42 -13.34 16.44
CA ASP A 232 -2.73 -13.18 17.85
C ASP A 232 -2.44 -11.74 18.32
N GLY A 233 -1.35 -11.14 17.83
CA GLY A 233 -0.96 -9.78 18.18
C GLY A 233 -0.46 -8.95 16.99
N PHE A 234 -0.03 -7.71 17.25
CA PHE A 234 0.42 -6.81 16.18
C PHE A 234 1.82 -7.17 15.66
N ILE A 235 2.79 -7.33 16.55
CA ILE A 235 4.18 -7.68 16.20
C ILE A 235 4.36 -9.19 16.18
N ASP A 236 3.98 -9.83 17.26
CA ASP A 236 3.97 -11.29 17.36
C ASP A 236 2.64 -11.83 16.85
N THR A 237 2.69 -12.54 15.73
CA THR A 237 1.51 -13.12 15.10
C THR A 237 1.10 -14.47 15.71
N GLY A 238 1.85 -14.96 16.70
CA GLY A 238 1.62 -16.29 17.29
C GLY A 238 1.72 -17.41 16.27
N SER A 239 0.74 -18.29 16.26
CA SER A 239 0.63 -19.39 15.29
C SER A 239 0.13 -18.94 13.91
N GLY A 240 -0.42 -17.73 13.80
CA GLY A 240 -0.96 -17.16 12.57
C GLY A 240 0.10 -16.49 11.69
N GLY A 241 -0.31 -15.50 10.92
CA GLY A 241 0.56 -14.63 10.10
C GLY A 241 0.88 -15.15 8.70
N GLY A 242 0.23 -16.24 8.26
CA GLY A 242 0.20 -16.68 6.86
C GLY A 242 -1.02 -16.12 6.12
N ILE A 243 -1.05 -16.24 4.78
CA ILE A 243 -2.22 -15.88 3.99
C ILE A 243 -3.29 -16.94 4.21
N GLY A 244 -4.42 -16.52 4.75
CA GLY A 244 -5.61 -17.35 4.94
C GLY A 244 -6.62 -17.16 3.82
N TRP A 245 -7.62 -18.02 3.82
CA TRP A 245 -8.76 -18.01 2.92
C TRP A 245 -10.04 -18.33 3.68
N ALA A 246 -11.07 -17.54 3.45
CA ALA A 246 -12.39 -17.74 4.02
C ALA A 246 -13.49 -17.38 3.03
N LEU A 247 -14.64 -18.02 3.16
CA LEU A 247 -15.86 -17.71 2.41
C LEU A 247 -16.90 -17.13 3.36
N VAL A 248 -17.58 -16.07 2.93
CA VAL A 248 -18.69 -15.45 3.66
C VAL A 248 -19.92 -15.36 2.76
N ASP A 249 -21.10 -15.52 3.36
CA ASP A 249 -22.36 -15.56 2.60
C ASP A 249 -22.84 -14.14 2.22
N ASP A 250 -22.53 -13.14 3.05
CA ASP A 250 -23.02 -11.76 2.92
C ASP A 250 -22.02 -10.76 3.50
N MET A 251 -21.67 -9.73 2.74
CA MET A 251 -20.76 -8.67 3.20
C MET A 251 -21.42 -7.68 4.16
N THR A 252 -22.75 -7.62 4.20
CA THR A 252 -23.46 -6.73 5.15
C THR A 252 -23.47 -7.27 6.59
N HIS A 253 -23.18 -8.58 6.75
CA HIS A 253 -23.06 -9.27 8.05
C HIS A 253 -21.96 -10.33 7.96
N ALA A 254 -20.79 -9.94 7.49
CA ALA A 254 -19.71 -10.86 7.19
C ALA A 254 -19.18 -11.58 8.45
N GLU A 255 -19.19 -12.90 8.41
CA GLU A 255 -18.67 -13.76 9.48
C GLU A 255 -17.84 -14.91 8.90
N VAL A 256 -16.59 -14.99 9.33
CA VAL A 256 -15.69 -16.11 8.99
C VAL A 256 -15.94 -17.28 9.93
N LYS A 257 -16.66 -18.29 9.45
CA LYS A 257 -16.94 -19.53 10.19
C LYS A 257 -15.75 -20.49 10.15
N GLU A 258 -15.13 -20.58 8.97
CA GLU A 258 -13.97 -21.44 8.70
C GLU A 258 -12.91 -20.64 7.96
N GLU A 259 -11.66 -20.83 8.35
CA GLU A 259 -10.48 -20.17 7.76
C GLU A 259 -9.38 -21.21 7.58
N LYS A 260 -8.78 -21.28 6.40
CA LYS A 260 -7.64 -22.15 6.13
C LYS A 260 -6.45 -21.32 5.64
N ILE A 261 -5.23 -21.68 6.06
CA ILE A 261 -4.02 -21.08 5.51
C ILE A 261 -3.73 -21.67 4.13
N ILE A 262 -3.61 -20.83 3.12
CA ILE A 262 -3.29 -21.22 1.74
C ILE A 262 -1.83 -20.96 1.38
N TYR A 263 -1.17 -20.01 2.08
CA TYR A 263 0.25 -19.73 1.91
C TYR A 263 0.90 -19.47 3.27
N GLU A 264 1.64 -20.45 3.75
CA GLU A 264 2.25 -20.45 5.08
C GLU A 264 3.48 -19.53 5.18
N ARG A 265 3.80 -19.12 6.40
CA ARG A 265 5.11 -18.60 6.76
C ARG A 265 6.16 -19.71 6.67
N LYS A 266 7.40 -19.35 6.33
CA LYS A 266 8.49 -20.32 6.32
C LYS A 266 9.74 -19.78 6.98
N TYR A 267 10.38 -20.64 7.77
CA TYR A 267 11.64 -20.33 8.44
C TYR A 267 12.71 -19.91 7.44
N HIS A 268 13.45 -18.87 7.78
CA HIS A 268 14.57 -18.30 7.04
C HIS A 268 14.22 -17.91 5.59
N THR A 269 13.03 -17.39 5.40
CA THR A 269 12.56 -16.80 4.13
C THR A 269 12.10 -15.35 4.33
N ILE A 270 11.69 -14.70 3.26
CA ILE A 270 11.09 -13.36 3.32
C ILE A 270 9.78 -13.31 4.10
N THR A 271 9.14 -14.45 4.36
CA THR A 271 7.83 -14.57 5.02
C THR A 271 7.90 -15.18 6.43
N GLU A 272 9.08 -15.22 7.05
CA GLU A 272 9.27 -15.91 8.33
C GLU A 272 8.47 -15.32 9.50
N VAL A 273 8.22 -13.99 9.51
CA VAL A 273 7.48 -13.31 10.57
C VAL A 273 6.02 -13.11 10.19
N LYS A 274 5.74 -12.56 8.99
CA LYS A 274 4.40 -12.33 8.48
C LYS A 274 4.36 -12.61 6.97
N ASN A 275 3.19 -13.06 6.53
CA ASN A 275 2.90 -13.31 5.12
C ASN A 275 1.46 -12.88 4.84
N GLY A 276 1.25 -11.83 4.08
CA GLY A 276 -0.08 -11.25 3.87
C GLY A 276 -0.32 -10.75 2.46
N GLU A 277 -1.59 -10.79 2.06
CA GLU A 277 -2.03 -10.26 0.78
C GLU A 277 -1.85 -8.74 0.74
N GLY A 278 -1.54 -8.20 -0.44
CA GLY A 278 -1.51 -6.77 -0.72
C GLY A 278 -2.85 -6.28 -1.29
N PRO A 279 -2.95 -5.92 -2.59
CA PRO A 279 -4.21 -5.63 -3.27
C PRO A 279 -5.00 -6.90 -3.61
N HIS A 280 -6.23 -6.76 -4.10
CA HIS A 280 -6.99 -7.86 -4.70
C HIS A 280 -6.23 -8.48 -5.89
N PRO A 281 -6.37 -9.80 -6.16
CA PRO A 281 -5.63 -10.44 -7.25
C PRO A 281 -6.13 -9.97 -8.62
N LEU A 282 -5.26 -10.05 -9.62
CA LEU A 282 -5.60 -9.76 -11.01
C LEU A 282 -5.86 -11.06 -11.78
N LYS A 283 -7.01 -11.13 -12.46
CA LYS A 283 -7.34 -12.25 -13.33
C LYS A 283 -6.49 -12.21 -14.60
N THR A 284 -5.84 -13.33 -14.93
CA THR A 284 -5.07 -13.53 -16.15
C THR A 284 -5.50 -14.84 -16.83
N GLU A 285 -5.05 -15.08 -18.05
CA GLU A 285 -5.31 -16.34 -18.74
C GLU A 285 -4.64 -17.57 -18.07
N LYS A 286 -3.59 -17.34 -17.28
CA LYS A 286 -2.80 -18.41 -16.63
C LYS A 286 -3.18 -18.69 -15.18
N GLY A 287 -3.96 -17.81 -14.56
CA GLY A 287 -4.33 -17.90 -13.15
C GLY A 287 -4.60 -16.54 -12.55
N TRP A 288 -4.89 -16.51 -11.27
CA TRP A 288 -4.93 -15.30 -10.48
C TRP A 288 -3.52 -14.87 -10.12
N LEU A 289 -3.15 -13.66 -10.48
CA LEU A 289 -1.87 -13.06 -10.16
C LEU A 289 -1.99 -12.27 -8.86
N HIS A 290 -1.12 -12.54 -7.90
CA HIS A 290 -1.11 -11.94 -6.58
C HIS A 290 0.13 -11.11 -6.35
N LEU A 291 -0.04 -9.97 -5.66
CA LEU A 291 1.03 -9.17 -5.08
C LEU A 291 0.86 -9.20 -3.56
N ALA A 292 1.83 -9.75 -2.87
CA ALA A 292 1.78 -9.94 -1.42
C ALA A 292 2.98 -9.29 -0.73
N HIS A 293 2.93 -9.18 0.59
CA HIS A 293 4.06 -8.71 1.39
C HIS A 293 4.58 -9.83 2.29
N GLY A 294 5.90 -9.97 2.29
CA GLY A 294 6.63 -10.82 3.23
C GLY A 294 7.35 -9.96 4.27
N VAL A 295 7.41 -10.48 5.49
CA VAL A 295 8.08 -9.80 6.60
C VAL A 295 9.05 -10.75 7.27
N ARG A 296 10.29 -10.29 7.44
CA ARG A 296 11.32 -11.01 8.19
C ARG A 296 11.95 -10.15 9.27
N GLY A 297 12.51 -10.79 10.28
CA GLY A 297 13.32 -10.12 11.29
C GLY A 297 14.70 -9.69 10.76
N THR A 298 15.19 -8.56 11.26
CA THR A 298 16.57 -8.05 11.05
C THR A 298 17.12 -7.56 12.38
N ALA A 299 18.43 -7.26 12.43
CA ALA A 299 19.03 -6.69 13.63
C ALA A 299 18.41 -5.32 14.03
N ASP A 300 17.89 -4.58 13.06
CA ASP A 300 17.30 -3.25 13.25
C ASP A 300 15.76 -3.24 13.35
N GLY A 301 15.12 -4.42 13.41
CA GLY A 301 13.67 -4.54 13.45
C GLY A 301 13.09 -5.42 12.34
N LEU A 302 12.00 -4.99 11.72
CA LEU A 302 11.32 -5.76 10.68
C LEU A 302 11.64 -5.20 9.28
N ARG A 303 11.84 -6.10 8.33
CA ARG A 303 11.93 -5.75 6.91
C ARG A 303 10.70 -6.25 6.17
N TYR A 304 10.02 -5.33 5.50
CA TYR A 304 8.87 -5.61 4.63
C TYR A 304 9.29 -5.53 3.16
N VAL A 305 8.93 -6.56 2.41
CA VAL A 305 9.19 -6.65 0.97
C VAL A 305 7.93 -7.10 0.24
N LEU A 306 7.81 -6.73 -1.02
CA LEU A 306 6.75 -7.26 -1.88
C LEU A 306 7.25 -8.49 -2.63
N TYR A 307 6.37 -9.47 -2.81
CA TYR A 307 6.60 -10.65 -3.61
C TYR A 307 5.35 -11.02 -4.40
N MET A 308 5.48 -11.91 -5.35
CA MET A 308 4.38 -12.35 -6.21
C MET A 308 4.20 -13.85 -6.13
N TYR A 309 2.97 -14.30 -6.37
CA TYR A 309 2.61 -15.69 -6.57
C TYR A 309 1.38 -15.78 -7.47
N MET A 310 1.04 -16.99 -7.92
CA MET A 310 -0.18 -17.21 -8.69
C MET A 310 -0.98 -18.37 -8.12
N THR A 311 -2.32 -18.25 -8.24
CA THR A 311 -3.25 -19.35 -7.91
C THR A 311 -4.06 -19.75 -9.14
N SER A 312 -4.65 -20.95 -9.09
CA SER A 312 -5.49 -21.46 -10.17
C SER A 312 -6.76 -20.63 -10.35
N LEU A 313 -7.24 -20.51 -11.59
CA LEU A 313 -8.54 -19.91 -11.88
C LEU A 313 -9.71 -20.76 -11.36
N GLU A 314 -9.55 -22.10 -11.38
CA GLU A 314 -10.59 -23.04 -10.96
C GLU A 314 -10.67 -23.17 -9.43
N ASP A 315 -9.52 -23.06 -8.76
CA ASP A 315 -9.40 -23.12 -7.31
C ASP A 315 -8.44 -22.01 -6.82
N PRO A 316 -8.96 -20.83 -6.44
CA PRO A 316 -8.14 -19.73 -5.97
C PRO A 316 -7.33 -20.01 -4.70
N THR A 317 -7.54 -21.15 -4.05
CA THR A 317 -6.76 -21.58 -2.90
C THR A 317 -5.53 -22.42 -3.27
N LYS A 318 -5.42 -22.84 -4.54
CA LYS A 318 -4.33 -23.66 -5.04
C LYS A 318 -3.22 -22.79 -5.65
N VAL A 319 -2.11 -22.67 -4.96
CA VAL A 319 -0.92 -21.99 -5.48
C VAL A 319 -0.32 -22.81 -6.63
N ILE A 320 -0.11 -22.17 -7.79
CA ILE A 320 0.43 -22.80 -9.01
C ILE A 320 1.82 -22.27 -9.38
N ALA A 321 2.20 -21.08 -8.89
CA ALA A 321 3.54 -20.50 -9.09
C ALA A 321 3.91 -19.64 -7.88
N LYS A 322 5.15 -19.75 -7.41
CA LYS A 322 5.68 -19.01 -6.25
C LYS A 322 7.19 -18.77 -6.41
N PRO A 323 7.57 -17.70 -7.12
CA PRO A 323 8.97 -17.30 -7.24
C PRO A 323 9.65 -17.19 -5.87
N GLY A 324 10.90 -17.60 -5.77
CA GLY A 324 11.69 -17.46 -4.55
C GLY A 324 12.14 -16.01 -4.32
N GLY A 325 12.14 -15.58 -3.06
CA GLY A 325 12.63 -14.27 -2.68
C GLY A 325 11.64 -13.12 -2.90
N PHE A 326 12.16 -11.91 -2.95
CA PHE A 326 11.34 -10.70 -3.12
C PHE A 326 11.21 -10.30 -4.59
N PHE A 327 10.12 -9.62 -4.88
CA PHE A 327 9.86 -8.97 -6.18
C PHE A 327 10.30 -7.50 -6.15
N LEU A 328 9.85 -6.73 -5.14
CA LEU A 328 10.16 -5.31 -4.98
C LEU A 328 10.53 -5.02 -3.52
N VAL A 329 11.58 -4.23 -3.36
CA VAL A 329 12.12 -3.82 -2.05
C VAL A 329 12.38 -2.32 -2.02
N PRO A 330 12.48 -1.70 -0.83
CA PRO A 330 12.97 -0.34 -0.72
C PRO A 330 14.38 -0.21 -1.31
N GLU A 331 14.65 0.89 -1.98
CA GLU A 331 15.97 1.22 -2.56
C GLU A 331 16.33 2.69 -2.29
N GLY A 332 17.59 2.98 -2.04
CA GLY A 332 18.07 4.34 -1.83
C GLY A 332 17.30 5.06 -0.71
N ASN A 333 16.68 6.19 -1.02
CA ASN A 333 15.91 6.98 -0.07
C ASN A 333 14.60 6.32 0.39
N GLU A 334 14.15 5.25 -0.28
CA GLU A 334 12.96 4.51 0.14
C GLU A 334 13.16 3.75 1.47
N TYR A 335 14.42 3.55 1.91
CA TYR A 335 14.71 2.93 3.20
C TYR A 335 14.32 3.78 4.41
N ILE A 336 14.25 5.10 4.26
CA ILE A 336 14.19 6.07 5.36
C ILE A 336 12.82 6.74 5.41
N GLY A 337 12.19 6.73 6.58
CA GLY A 337 10.91 7.37 6.86
C GLY A 337 10.45 7.07 8.28
N ASP A 338 9.15 7.01 8.48
CA ASP A 338 8.53 6.77 9.78
C ASP A 338 8.79 5.35 10.30
N VAL A 339 8.71 4.36 9.41
CA VAL A 339 9.13 2.98 9.68
C VAL A 339 10.14 2.56 8.61
N MET A 340 11.40 2.40 9.02
CA MET A 340 12.48 2.09 8.09
C MET A 340 12.35 0.71 7.45
N ASN A 341 12.89 0.55 6.23
CA ASN A 341 13.03 -0.72 5.53
C ASN A 341 11.69 -1.40 5.17
N VAL A 342 10.69 -0.60 4.81
CA VAL A 342 9.35 -1.05 4.44
C VAL A 342 9.03 -0.69 2.98
N ALA A 343 8.63 -1.69 2.20
CA ALA A 343 7.84 -1.55 0.98
C ALA A 343 6.52 -2.27 1.18
N PHE A 344 5.40 -1.57 1.00
CA PHE A 344 4.06 -2.10 1.25
C PHE A 344 3.09 -1.64 0.17
N ALA A 345 2.20 -2.53 -0.29
CA ALA A 345 1.24 -2.23 -1.36
C ALA A 345 -0.16 -2.72 -1.00
N ASN A 346 -1.15 -1.85 -1.19
CA ASN A 346 -2.58 -2.17 -1.04
C ASN A 346 -3.36 -1.97 -2.34
N GLY A 347 -2.72 -1.46 -3.38
CA GLY A 347 -3.39 -1.14 -4.62
C GLY A 347 -2.52 -1.36 -5.84
N TRP A 348 -3.14 -1.89 -6.88
CA TRP A 348 -2.64 -1.90 -8.24
C TRP A 348 -3.80 -1.74 -9.22
N ILE A 349 -3.48 -1.37 -10.44
CA ILE A 349 -4.44 -1.23 -11.54
C ILE A 349 -3.90 -1.98 -12.75
N LYS A 350 -4.70 -2.87 -13.32
CA LYS A 350 -4.48 -3.43 -14.64
C LYS A 350 -5.28 -2.63 -15.65
N ASP A 351 -4.60 -2.05 -16.63
CA ASP A 351 -5.24 -1.33 -17.70
C ASP A 351 -5.70 -2.27 -18.84
N GLU A 352 -6.52 -1.76 -19.73
CA GLU A 352 -7.09 -2.53 -20.86
C GLU A 352 -6.01 -3.06 -21.82
N ASP A 353 -4.91 -2.31 -21.98
CA ASP A 353 -3.74 -2.68 -22.80
C ASP A 353 -2.81 -3.70 -22.11
N GLY A 354 -3.16 -4.17 -20.91
CA GLY A 354 -2.35 -5.10 -20.13
C GLY A 354 -1.24 -4.44 -19.32
N LYS A 355 -1.12 -3.12 -19.31
CA LYS A 355 -0.23 -2.40 -18.43
C LYS A 355 -0.69 -2.52 -16.97
N VAL A 356 0.25 -2.71 -16.06
CA VAL A 356 0.00 -2.83 -14.63
C VAL A 356 0.71 -1.71 -13.89
N PHE A 357 -0.03 -0.96 -13.09
CA PHE A 357 0.46 0.08 -12.19
C PHE A 357 0.46 -0.49 -10.77
N ILE A 358 1.62 -0.59 -10.16
CA ILE A 358 1.80 -1.11 -8.80
C ILE A 358 2.06 0.08 -7.89
N TYR A 359 1.10 0.39 -7.02
CA TYR A 359 1.21 1.49 -6.07
C TYR A 359 1.71 0.94 -4.74
N TYR A 360 2.86 1.42 -4.31
CA TYR A 360 3.47 0.98 -3.05
C TYR A 360 3.92 2.17 -2.20
N ALA A 361 3.88 1.98 -0.90
CA ALA A 361 4.46 2.92 0.05
C ALA A 361 5.88 2.52 0.41
N SER A 362 6.73 3.50 0.67
CA SER A 362 8.06 3.29 1.24
C SER A 362 8.17 3.91 2.62
N ALA A 363 8.78 3.16 3.54
CA ALA A 363 9.09 3.55 4.91
C ALA A 363 7.91 4.22 5.65
N ASP A 364 6.68 3.77 5.36
CA ASP A 364 5.40 4.26 5.89
C ASP A 364 5.23 5.80 5.81
N THR A 365 5.76 6.42 4.77
CA THR A 365 5.82 7.89 4.68
C THR A 365 5.26 8.45 3.37
N ARG A 366 5.44 7.73 2.25
CA ARG A 366 5.17 8.24 0.90
C ARG A 366 4.79 7.14 -0.07
N MET A 367 4.01 7.50 -1.08
CA MET A 367 3.58 6.61 -2.14
C MET A 367 4.48 6.71 -3.37
N HIS A 368 4.70 5.57 -4.00
CA HIS A 368 5.40 5.41 -5.28
C HIS A 368 4.53 4.64 -6.26
N VAL A 369 4.94 4.63 -7.51
CA VAL A 369 4.41 3.74 -8.54
C VAL A 369 5.55 2.99 -9.21
N ALA A 370 5.34 1.70 -9.48
CA ALA A 370 6.11 0.94 -10.44
C ALA A 370 5.17 0.47 -11.56
N THR A 371 5.67 0.34 -12.79
CA THR A 371 4.86 -0.14 -13.92
C THR A 371 5.45 -1.40 -14.52
N SER A 372 4.57 -2.28 -14.99
CA SER A 372 4.91 -3.51 -15.70
C SER A 372 3.82 -3.86 -16.71
N THR A 373 3.82 -5.09 -17.20
CA THR A 373 2.72 -5.65 -17.97
C THR A 373 2.30 -7.00 -17.38
N VAL A 374 1.05 -7.40 -17.63
CA VAL A 374 0.54 -8.72 -17.20
C VAL A 374 1.47 -9.83 -17.69
N ASP A 375 1.89 -9.78 -18.96
CA ASP A 375 2.74 -10.80 -19.55
C ASP A 375 4.10 -10.93 -18.84
N ARG A 376 4.76 -9.79 -18.53
CA ARG A 376 6.03 -9.80 -17.78
C ARG A 376 5.86 -10.37 -16.38
N LEU A 377 4.77 -9.99 -15.68
CA LEU A 377 4.52 -10.45 -14.32
C LEU A 377 4.16 -11.93 -14.27
N VAL A 378 3.38 -12.40 -15.24
CA VAL A 378 3.05 -13.84 -15.38
C VAL A 378 4.31 -14.63 -15.74
N ASP A 379 5.12 -14.15 -16.69
CA ASP A 379 6.40 -14.78 -17.04
C ASP A 379 7.34 -14.87 -15.84
N TYR A 380 7.47 -13.77 -15.08
CA TYR A 380 8.23 -13.75 -13.83
C TYR A 380 7.75 -14.82 -12.86
N CYS A 381 6.43 -14.89 -12.62
CA CYS A 381 5.87 -15.87 -11.67
C CYS A 381 6.09 -17.32 -12.12
N MET A 382 5.87 -17.60 -13.41
CA MET A 382 5.90 -18.97 -13.94
C MET A 382 7.31 -19.52 -14.17
N ASN A 383 8.28 -18.64 -14.43
CA ASN A 383 9.63 -19.05 -14.86
C ASN A 383 10.74 -18.72 -13.86
N THR A 384 10.46 -17.95 -12.80
CA THR A 384 11.45 -17.72 -11.73
C THR A 384 11.48 -18.91 -10.80
N PRO A 385 12.65 -19.46 -10.46
CA PRO A 385 12.78 -20.59 -9.56
C PRO A 385 12.16 -20.32 -8.18
N GLU A 386 11.54 -21.33 -7.60
CA GLU A 386 11.09 -21.30 -6.20
C GLU A 386 12.28 -21.25 -5.23
N ASP A 387 12.03 -20.79 -4.00
CA ASP A 387 12.98 -20.88 -2.91
C ASP A 387 13.23 -22.35 -2.54
N GLY A 388 14.47 -22.80 -2.70
CA GLY A 388 14.87 -24.17 -2.36
C GLY A 388 15.08 -24.40 -0.88
N LEU A 389 14.86 -23.38 -0.03
CA LEU A 389 14.91 -23.41 1.44
C LEU A 389 16.27 -23.77 2.07
N THR A 390 17.31 -23.94 1.27
CA THR A 390 18.67 -24.25 1.76
C THR A 390 19.73 -23.53 0.92
N THR A 391 20.88 -23.26 1.53
CA THR A 391 22.02 -22.68 0.79
C THR A 391 22.47 -23.57 -0.38
N SER A 392 22.49 -24.88 -0.20
CA SER A 392 22.89 -25.79 -1.28
C SER A 392 21.91 -25.74 -2.46
N ALA A 393 20.60 -25.66 -2.20
CA ALA A 393 19.61 -25.52 -3.27
C ALA A 393 19.74 -24.20 -4.02
N SER A 394 20.03 -23.10 -3.33
CA SER A 394 20.31 -21.79 -3.97
C SER A 394 21.54 -21.88 -4.88
N VAL A 395 22.63 -22.49 -4.41
CA VAL A 395 23.84 -22.72 -5.21
C VAL A 395 23.58 -23.60 -6.43
N GLU A 396 22.79 -24.67 -6.27
CA GLU A 396 22.43 -25.54 -7.40
C GLU A 396 21.58 -24.82 -8.46
N THR A 397 20.67 -23.95 -8.04
CA THR A 397 19.87 -23.11 -8.93
C THR A 397 20.78 -22.19 -9.77
N ILE A 398 21.75 -21.52 -9.14
CA ILE A 398 22.73 -20.68 -9.84
C ILE A 398 23.59 -21.51 -10.81
N LYS A 399 24.09 -22.68 -10.40
CA LYS A 399 24.88 -23.55 -11.27
C LYS A 399 24.11 -24.02 -12.50
N LYS A 400 22.83 -24.37 -12.35
CA LYS A 400 21.96 -24.72 -13.48
C LYS A 400 21.83 -23.56 -14.47
N LEU A 401 21.66 -22.33 -14.00
CA LEU A 401 21.57 -21.14 -14.85
C LEU A 401 22.90 -20.88 -15.56
N VAL A 402 24.03 -20.98 -14.88
CA VAL A 402 25.38 -20.84 -15.47
C VAL A 402 25.61 -21.90 -16.55
N ALA A 403 25.22 -23.17 -16.30
CA ALA A 403 25.36 -24.23 -17.28
C ALA A 403 24.50 -23.98 -18.54
N LYS A 404 23.26 -23.51 -18.35
CA LYS A 404 22.37 -23.13 -19.46
C LYS A 404 22.95 -22.01 -20.32
N ASN A 405 23.52 -20.98 -19.69
CA ASN A 405 24.10 -19.82 -20.40
C ASN A 405 25.40 -20.17 -21.18
N LYS A 406 26.11 -21.21 -20.76
CA LYS A 406 27.31 -21.70 -21.50
C LYS A 406 26.97 -22.52 -22.73
N GLN A 407 25.72 -22.95 -22.93
CA GLN A 407 25.26 -23.72 -24.07
C GLN A 407 24.67 -22.82 -25.17
N GLN A 408 24.49 -21.54 -24.91
CA GLN A 408 24.11 -20.48 -25.86
C GLN A 408 25.36 -19.82 -26.45
#